data_effc89b42f39381b61bd25f5ddcd9f5a
#
_entry.id   effc89b42f39381b61bd25f5ddcd9f5a
#
_cell.length_a   1.000
_cell.length_b   1.000
_cell.length_c   1.000
_cell.angle_alpha   90.00
_cell.angle_beta   90.00
_cell.angle_gamma   90.00
#
_symmetry.space_group_name_H-M   'P 1'
#
loop_
_entity.id
_entity.type
_entity.pdbx_description
1 polymer ?
#
loop_
_entity_poly.entity_id
_entity_poly.type
_entity_poly.pdbx_seq_one_letter_code
_entity_poly.pdbx_strand_id
1 'polypeptide(L)'
;MSHTHENVPELQEKYQRELIAAGLLIDLGVSGVYGRSGTFEHIIESFERYISRSSQQLEAEVMRFPPLLPREHYLKTTHIESFPDLMGSIHTFMGREREHLEMLRKLHENEKWTDDLEPSALMMNPAACYPLYPTAKNTILPEKGRLIDLVGFVFRHEPSKDPARMQSFRQREFVTLGTPEQALNHRNFWLKKGEELYHALGLEVKPVVANDPFFGRGGKAMVVSQQEQELKFELVIPITSEEKPTAISSSNYHLDHFAHPF
;
A
#
# COMPACT_ATOMS: atom_id res chain seq x y z
N MET A 1 28.91 -17.78 -22.60
CA MET A 1 28.81 -17.35 -21.19
C MET A 1 27.48 -17.85 -20.72
N SER A 2 27.41 -18.80 -19.79
CA SER A 2 26.15 -19.30 -19.23
C SER A 2 25.60 -18.19 -18.32
N HIS A 3 24.52 -17.57 -18.71
CA HIS A 3 23.72 -16.73 -17.80
C HIS A 3 23.16 -17.68 -16.72
N THR A 4 23.80 -17.74 -15.57
CA THR A 4 23.18 -18.32 -14.38
C THR A 4 22.03 -17.39 -14.01
N HIS A 5 20.78 -17.81 -14.28
CA HIS A 5 19.60 -17.07 -13.82
C HIS A 5 19.68 -16.91 -12.30
N GLU A 6 19.57 -15.68 -11.83
CA GLU A 6 19.52 -15.36 -10.41
C GLU A 6 18.32 -16.07 -9.77
N ASN A 7 18.55 -16.77 -8.66
CA ASN A 7 17.44 -17.30 -7.87
C ASN A 7 16.85 -16.17 -6.99
N VAL A 8 15.98 -15.36 -7.57
CA VAL A 8 15.40 -14.19 -6.91
C VAL A 8 14.77 -14.51 -5.54
N PRO A 9 13.98 -15.59 -5.37
CA PRO A 9 13.46 -15.97 -4.04
C PRO A 9 14.54 -16.21 -2.99
N GLU A 10 15.66 -16.83 -3.36
CA GLU A 10 16.77 -17.10 -2.44
C GLU A 10 17.48 -15.80 -2.04
N LEU A 11 17.65 -14.88 -2.99
CA LEU A 11 18.24 -13.55 -2.72
C LEU A 11 17.35 -12.73 -1.78
N GLN A 12 16.04 -12.77 -1.97
CA GLN A 12 15.07 -12.11 -1.10
C GLN A 12 15.08 -12.68 0.32
N GLU A 13 15.11 -14.00 0.46
CA GLU A 13 15.22 -14.68 1.76
C GLU A 13 16.56 -14.39 2.46
N LYS A 14 17.66 -14.33 1.69
CA LYS A 14 18.97 -13.93 2.22
C LYS A 14 18.91 -12.50 2.75
N TYR A 15 18.36 -11.57 1.99
CA TYR A 15 18.20 -10.17 2.39
C TYR A 15 17.35 -10.03 3.65
N GLN A 16 16.24 -10.77 3.75
CA GLN A 16 15.43 -10.84 4.97
C GLN A 16 16.25 -11.24 6.20
N ARG A 17 17.02 -12.34 6.08
CA ARG A 17 17.89 -12.83 7.19
C ARG A 17 18.93 -11.78 7.60
N GLU A 18 19.51 -11.09 6.64
CA GLU A 18 20.50 -10.03 6.90
C GLU A 18 19.89 -8.86 7.65
N LEU A 19 18.68 -8.38 7.27
CA LEU A 19 17.98 -7.31 7.98
C LEU A 19 17.59 -7.70 9.41
N ILE A 20 17.18 -8.95 9.63
CA ILE A 20 16.87 -9.48 10.98
C ILE A 20 18.16 -9.59 11.80
N ALA A 21 19.25 -10.16 11.24
CA ALA A 21 20.53 -10.29 11.91
C ALA A 21 21.16 -8.93 12.26
N ALA A 22 20.94 -7.91 11.42
CA ALA A 22 21.36 -6.53 11.68
C ALA A 22 20.49 -5.82 12.73
N GLY A 23 19.44 -6.46 13.24
CA GLY A 23 18.52 -5.88 14.22
C GLY A 23 17.63 -4.75 13.66
N LEU A 24 17.42 -4.70 12.35
CA LEU A 24 16.56 -3.70 11.71
C LEU A 24 15.11 -4.17 11.71
N LEU A 25 14.88 -5.46 11.39
CA LEU A 25 13.56 -6.09 11.44
C LEU A 25 13.48 -7.12 12.58
N ILE A 26 12.29 -7.30 13.14
CA ILE A 26 11.98 -8.27 14.18
C ILE A 26 11.00 -9.28 13.58
N ASP A 27 11.41 -10.55 13.48
CA ASP A 27 10.55 -11.61 12.99
C ASP A 27 9.40 -11.90 13.97
N LEU A 28 8.16 -11.89 13.48
CA LEU A 28 6.97 -12.21 14.26
C LEU A 28 6.40 -13.60 13.94
N GLY A 29 7.13 -14.41 13.17
CA GLY A 29 6.74 -15.78 12.80
C GLY A 29 5.67 -15.87 11.71
N VAL A 30 5.32 -14.76 11.06
CA VAL A 30 4.37 -14.70 9.94
C VAL A 30 5.04 -14.04 8.75
N SER A 31 5.08 -14.72 7.60
CA SER A 31 5.72 -14.19 6.40
C SER A 31 5.17 -12.83 6.00
N GLY A 32 6.05 -11.85 5.82
CA GLY A 32 5.68 -10.48 5.46
C GLY A 32 5.16 -9.63 6.63
N VAL A 33 5.22 -10.12 7.87
CA VAL A 33 4.84 -9.37 9.07
C VAL A 33 6.05 -9.22 9.98
N TYR A 34 6.51 -7.98 10.20
CA TYR A 34 7.70 -7.68 10.97
C TYR A 34 7.46 -6.58 12.00
N GLY A 35 8.08 -6.72 13.16
CA GLY A 35 8.39 -5.59 14.02
C GLY A 35 9.55 -4.79 13.43
N ARG A 36 9.67 -3.53 13.82
CA ARG A 36 10.72 -2.61 13.36
C ARG A 36 11.49 -2.08 14.55
N SER A 37 12.81 -2.03 14.42
CA SER A 37 13.66 -1.48 15.48
C SER A 37 13.59 0.06 15.52
N GLY A 38 14.06 0.64 16.61
CA GLY A 38 14.20 2.10 16.73
C GLY A 38 15.10 2.69 15.65
N THR A 39 16.16 1.97 15.23
CA THR A 39 17.03 2.40 14.12
C THR A 39 16.25 2.46 12.81
N PHE A 40 15.47 1.41 12.49
CA PHE A 40 14.63 1.39 11.30
C PHE A 40 13.62 2.54 11.30
N GLU A 41 12.90 2.74 12.41
CA GLU A 41 11.92 3.84 12.54
C GLU A 41 12.56 5.22 12.42
N HIS A 42 13.76 5.41 12.99
CA HIS A 42 14.50 6.67 12.86
C HIS A 42 14.86 6.99 11.39
N ILE A 43 15.22 5.99 10.59
CA ILE A 43 15.47 6.16 9.15
C ILE A 43 14.19 6.61 8.46
N ILE A 44 13.06 5.93 8.72
CA ILE A 44 11.76 6.27 8.12
C ILE A 44 11.32 7.69 8.50
N GLU A 45 11.41 8.06 9.78
CA GLU A 45 11.08 9.42 10.25
C GLU A 45 11.97 10.50 9.62
N SER A 46 13.24 10.17 9.41
CA SER A 46 14.18 11.10 8.76
C SER A 46 13.83 11.30 7.29
N PHE A 47 13.43 10.24 6.61
CA PHE A 47 12.95 10.30 5.23
C PHE A 47 11.61 11.05 5.13
N GLU A 48 10.66 10.80 6.03
CA GLU A 48 9.40 11.55 6.10
C GLU A 48 9.63 13.05 6.30
N ARG A 49 10.55 13.42 7.20
CA ARG A 49 10.95 14.83 7.40
C ARG A 49 11.60 15.46 6.16
N TYR A 50 12.44 14.69 5.45
CA TYR A 50 13.04 15.12 4.21
C TYR A 50 11.99 15.39 3.13
N ILE A 51 11.04 14.48 2.92
CA ILE A 51 9.92 14.68 2.00
C ILE A 51 9.10 15.91 2.39
N SER A 52 8.76 16.08 3.69
CA SER A 52 7.97 17.21 4.19
C SER A 52 8.64 18.55 3.90
N ARG A 53 9.95 18.65 4.12
CA ARG A 53 10.71 19.87 3.79
C ARG A 53 10.73 20.15 2.29
N SER A 54 10.93 19.11 1.48
CA SER A 54 11.03 19.22 0.02
C SER A 54 9.69 19.53 -0.66
N SER A 55 8.57 19.36 0.03
CA SER A 55 7.21 19.61 -0.46
C SER A 55 6.48 20.74 0.27
N GLN A 56 7.15 21.44 1.19
CA GLN A 56 6.54 22.47 2.04
C GLN A 56 5.85 23.57 1.22
N GLN A 57 6.44 24.00 0.11
CA GLN A 57 5.89 25.04 -0.77
C GLN A 57 4.60 24.64 -1.48
N LEU A 58 4.22 23.35 -1.47
CA LEU A 58 2.99 22.88 -2.07
C LEU A 58 1.77 23.12 -1.18
N GLU A 59 1.97 23.46 0.09
CA GLU A 59 0.92 23.75 1.08
C GLU A 59 -0.19 22.67 1.11
N ALA A 60 0.23 21.40 1.03
CA ALA A 60 -0.70 20.28 1.07
C ALA A 60 -1.45 20.21 2.41
N GLU A 61 -2.76 19.95 2.34
CA GLU A 61 -3.57 19.67 3.52
C GLU A 61 -3.13 18.34 4.14
N VAL A 62 -2.77 18.34 5.42
CA VAL A 62 -2.34 17.12 6.11
C VAL A 62 -3.54 16.39 6.67
N MET A 63 -3.75 15.14 6.22
CA MET A 63 -4.78 14.24 6.76
C MET A 63 -4.16 12.92 7.22
N ARG A 64 -4.72 12.36 8.28
CA ARG A 64 -4.32 11.06 8.84
C ARG A 64 -5.56 10.22 9.13
N PHE A 65 -5.55 8.98 8.69
CA PHE A 65 -6.63 8.02 8.88
C PHE A 65 -6.12 6.77 9.60
N PRO A 66 -7.00 6.06 10.32
CA PRO A 66 -6.64 4.77 10.89
C PRO A 66 -6.39 3.74 9.78
N PRO A 67 -5.70 2.62 10.06
CA PRO A 67 -5.48 1.54 9.11
C PRO A 67 -6.75 0.69 8.85
N LEU A 68 -7.90 1.28 9.07
CA LEU A 68 -9.22 0.68 8.99
C LEU A 68 -10.11 1.50 8.06
N LEU A 69 -10.95 0.80 7.30
CA LEU A 69 -11.92 1.42 6.39
C LEU A 69 -13.31 0.83 6.65
N PRO A 70 -14.38 1.65 6.71
CA PRO A 70 -15.74 1.13 6.73
C PRO A 70 -15.98 0.21 5.53
N ARG A 71 -16.59 -0.96 5.77
CA ARG A 71 -16.85 -1.95 4.73
C ARG A 71 -17.68 -1.36 3.57
N GLU A 72 -18.65 -0.50 3.87
CA GLU A 72 -19.45 0.17 2.85
C GLU A 72 -18.63 1.06 1.90
N HIS A 73 -17.58 1.72 2.42
CA HIS A 73 -16.65 2.50 1.60
C HIS A 73 -15.72 1.58 0.80
N TYR A 74 -15.25 0.50 1.43
CA TYR A 74 -14.42 -0.49 0.76
C TYR A 74 -15.11 -1.10 -0.47
N LEU A 75 -16.41 -1.44 -0.35
CA LEU A 75 -17.20 -1.99 -1.45
C LEU A 75 -17.32 -1.03 -2.64
N LYS A 76 -17.27 0.28 -2.41
CA LYS A 76 -17.33 1.28 -3.47
C LYS A 76 -16.03 1.45 -4.24
N THR A 77 -14.93 0.92 -3.76
CA THR A 77 -13.61 1.07 -4.40
C THR A 77 -13.34 0.03 -5.47
N THR A 78 -14.26 -0.89 -5.73
CA THR A 78 -14.09 -2.05 -6.64
C THR A 78 -12.89 -2.94 -6.29
N HIS A 79 -12.35 -2.79 -5.07
CA HIS A 79 -11.14 -3.54 -4.66
C HIS A 79 -11.40 -5.05 -4.59
N ILE A 80 -12.63 -5.45 -4.20
CA ILE A 80 -13.01 -6.88 -4.17
C ILE A 80 -12.99 -7.51 -5.56
N GLU A 81 -13.43 -6.76 -6.57
CA GLU A 81 -13.44 -7.22 -7.96
C GLU A 81 -12.03 -7.27 -8.55
N SER A 82 -11.20 -6.28 -8.19
CA SER A 82 -9.89 -6.08 -8.82
C SER A 82 -8.75 -6.79 -8.10
N PHE A 83 -8.82 -6.92 -6.77
CA PHE A 83 -7.73 -7.40 -5.91
C PHE A 83 -8.23 -8.24 -4.72
N PRO A 84 -9.07 -9.27 -4.94
CA PRO A 84 -9.66 -10.04 -3.85
C PRO A 84 -8.62 -10.79 -3.00
N ASP A 85 -7.48 -11.11 -3.58
CA ASP A 85 -6.35 -11.79 -2.95
C ASP A 85 -5.56 -10.88 -1.99
N LEU A 86 -5.67 -9.55 -2.14
CA LEU A 86 -4.99 -8.58 -1.29
C LEU A 86 -5.81 -8.11 -0.08
N MET A 87 -7.08 -8.46 -0.04
CA MET A 87 -8.01 -7.93 0.95
C MET A 87 -7.80 -8.51 2.36
N GLY A 88 -8.07 -7.70 3.38
CA GLY A 88 -8.17 -8.11 4.77
C GLY A 88 -9.53 -7.74 5.36
N SER A 89 -10.25 -8.71 5.91
CA SER A 89 -11.51 -8.50 6.63
C SER A 89 -11.28 -8.64 8.13
N ILE A 90 -11.95 -7.80 8.93
CA ILE A 90 -11.86 -7.85 10.38
C ILE A 90 -13.06 -8.65 10.91
N HIS A 91 -12.74 -9.72 11.63
CA HIS A 91 -13.71 -10.53 12.33
C HIS A 91 -13.57 -10.29 13.82
N THR A 92 -14.68 -10.29 14.53
CA THR A 92 -14.71 -10.09 15.98
C THR A 92 -15.77 -10.97 16.61
N PHE A 93 -15.62 -11.25 17.91
CA PHE A 93 -16.65 -11.93 18.68
C PHE A 93 -17.82 -10.97 18.93
N MET A 94 -19.04 -11.38 18.55
CA MET A 94 -20.28 -10.62 18.73
C MET A 94 -21.31 -11.36 19.60
N GLY A 95 -20.91 -12.51 20.19
CA GLY A 95 -21.75 -13.32 21.05
C GLY A 95 -21.93 -12.73 22.45
N ARG A 96 -22.73 -13.42 23.25
CA ARG A 96 -22.94 -13.18 24.68
C ARG A 96 -22.21 -14.23 25.51
N GLU A 97 -22.48 -14.31 26.79
CA GLU A 97 -21.82 -15.20 27.72
C GLU A 97 -21.87 -16.68 27.31
N ARG A 98 -23.01 -17.14 26.81
CA ARG A 98 -23.18 -18.54 26.37
C ARG A 98 -22.25 -18.88 25.19
N GLU A 99 -22.24 -18.04 24.20
CA GLU A 99 -21.38 -18.19 22.99
C GLU A 99 -19.90 -18.05 23.38
N HIS A 100 -19.57 -17.19 24.33
CA HIS A 100 -18.21 -17.06 24.86
C HIS A 100 -17.75 -18.36 25.57
N LEU A 101 -18.59 -18.98 26.41
CA LEU A 101 -18.25 -20.25 27.04
C LEU A 101 -18.02 -21.37 25.99
N GLU A 102 -18.82 -21.41 24.95
CA GLU A 102 -18.63 -22.36 23.85
C GLU A 102 -17.34 -22.11 23.07
N MET A 103 -17.01 -20.86 22.78
CA MET A 103 -15.74 -20.50 22.14
C MET A 103 -14.54 -20.89 23.01
N LEU A 104 -14.61 -20.68 24.33
CA LEU A 104 -13.59 -21.14 25.28
C LEU A 104 -13.45 -22.67 25.31
N ARG A 105 -14.56 -23.41 25.27
CA ARG A 105 -14.52 -24.87 25.15
C ARG A 105 -13.75 -25.29 23.91
N LYS A 106 -14.09 -24.73 22.73
CA LYS A 106 -13.40 -25.02 21.47
C LYS A 106 -11.90 -24.68 21.57
N LEU A 107 -11.54 -23.53 22.15
CA LEU A 107 -10.15 -23.14 22.35
C LEU A 107 -9.38 -24.17 23.20
N HIS A 108 -9.95 -24.63 24.31
CA HIS A 108 -9.32 -25.58 25.21
C HIS A 108 -9.22 -27.00 24.63
N GLU A 109 -10.17 -27.38 23.76
CA GLU A 109 -10.20 -28.65 23.08
C GLU A 109 -9.43 -28.66 21.74
N ASN A 110 -8.73 -27.55 21.39
CA ASN A 110 -8.03 -27.32 20.13
C ASN A 110 -8.94 -27.45 18.90
N GLU A 111 -10.21 -27.12 19.05
CA GLU A 111 -11.16 -26.99 17.94
C GLU A 111 -11.05 -25.61 17.29
N LYS A 112 -11.72 -25.44 16.14
CA LYS A 112 -11.68 -24.19 15.35
C LYS A 112 -12.59 -23.11 15.96
N TRP A 113 -12.11 -22.44 17.01
CA TRP A 113 -12.81 -21.35 17.71
C TRP A 113 -13.01 -20.09 16.83
N THR A 114 -12.20 -19.92 15.78
CA THR A 114 -12.31 -18.76 14.88
C THR A 114 -13.61 -18.72 14.09
N ASP A 115 -14.33 -19.85 13.99
CA ASP A 115 -15.65 -19.92 13.35
C ASP A 115 -16.74 -19.21 14.16
N ASP A 116 -16.47 -18.91 15.44
CA ASP A 116 -17.35 -18.13 16.32
C ASP A 116 -17.15 -16.61 16.17
N LEU A 117 -16.24 -16.19 15.30
CA LEU A 117 -16.03 -14.78 14.98
C LEU A 117 -16.89 -14.39 13.78
N GLU A 118 -17.50 -13.21 13.85
CA GLU A 118 -18.31 -12.65 12.78
C GLU A 118 -17.59 -11.47 12.09
N PRO A 119 -17.83 -11.26 10.78
CA PRO A 119 -17.26 -10.14 10.08
C PRO A 119 -17.82 -8.82 10.61
N SER A 120 -16.97 -7.94 11.11
CA SER A 120 -17.33 -6.59 11.57
C SER A 120 -17.70 -5.66 10.39
N ALA A 121 -18.13 -4.44 10.70
CA ALA A 121 -18.34 -3.40 9.68
C ALA A 121 -17.03 -2.77 9.15
N LEU A 122 -15.88 -3.35 9.47
CA LEU A 122 -14.56 -2.81 9.14
C LEU A 122 -13.77 -3.76 8.24
N MET A 123 -12.95 -3.17 7.39
CA MET A 123 -11.93 -3.84 6.56
C MET A 123 -10.56 -3.25 6.90
N MET A 124 -9.50 -4.00 6.66
CA MET A 124 -8.15 -3.44 6.63
C MET A 124 -8.01 -2.49 5.44
N ASN A 125 -7.37 -1.35 5.67
CA ASN A 125 -7.18 -0.35 4.61
C ASN A 125 -6.03 -0.76 3.67
N PRO A 126 -6.25 -0.96 2.35
CA PRO A 126 -5.21 -1.42 1.42
C PRO A 126 -4.37 -0.29 0.82
N ALA A 127 -4.80 0.98 0.95
CA ALA A 127 -4.06 2.17 0.49
C ALA A 127 -4.43 3.39 1.34
N ALA A 128 -3.45 4.24 1.63
CA ALA A 128 -3.64 5.37 2.54
C ALA A 128 -4.68 6.39 2.01
N CYS A 129 -4.89 6.46 0.69
CA CYS A 129 -5.83 7.37 0.06
C CYS A 129 -7.31 6.93 0.12
N TYR A 130 -7.62 5.65 0.32
CA TYR A 130 -9.00 5.18 0.25
C TYR A 130 -9.96 5.89 1.21
N PRO A 131 -9.60 6.17 2.47
CA PRO A 131 -10.47 6.91 3.39
C PRO A 131 -10.66 8.38 3.03
N LEU A 132 -9.82 8.92 2.14
CA LEU A 132 -9.90 10.31 1.70
C LEU A 132 -11.14 10.56 0.83
N TYR A 133 -11.41 9.68 -0.15
CA TYR A 133 -12.41 9.94 -1.17
C TYR A 133 -13.81 10.20 -0.62
N PRO A 134 -14.31 9.46 0.39
CA PRO A 134 -15.60 9.77 1.02
C PRO A 134 -15.69 11.18 1.64
N THR A 135 -14.55 11.80 1.99
CA THR A 135 -14.53 13.15 2.58
C THR A 135 -14.86 14.24 1.55
N ALA A 136 -14.77 13.92 0.27
CA ALA A 136 -15.12 14.85 -0.81
C ALA A 136 -16.60 14.73 -1.26
N LYS A 137 -17.33 13.76 -0.72
CA LYS A 137 -18.72 13.52 -1.09
C LYS A 137 -19.60 14.76 -0.83
N ASN A 138 -20.40 15.13 -1.83
CA ASN A 138 -21.30 16.28 -1.78
C ASN A 138 -20.60 17.62 -1.50
N THR A 139 -19.31 17.73 -1.82
CA THR A 139 -18.56 18.98 -1.71
C THR A 139 -18.27 19.56 -3.10
N ILE A 140 -18.17 20.89 -3.16
CA ILE A 140 -17.64 21.58 -4.35
C ILE A 140 -16.15 21.79 -4.11
N LEU A 141 -15.33 21.24 -4.98
CA LEU A 141 -13.89 21.44 -4.90
C LEU A 141 -13.52 22.90 -5.23
N PRO A 142 -12.51 23.47 -4.56
CA PRO A 142 -11.95 24.76 -4.97
C PRO A 142 -11.45 24.72 -6.42
N GLU A 143 -11.41 25.85 -7.09
CA GLU A 143 -10.90 25.97 -8.47
C GLU A 143 -9.48 25.39 -8.63
N LYS A 144 -8.62 25.58 -7.63
CA LYS A 144 -7.27 25.03 -7.59
C LYS A 144 -7.22 23.53 -7.26
N GLY A 145 -8.36 22.88 -7.02
CA GLY A 145 -8.43 21.53 -6.49
C GLY A 145 -8.03 21.45 -5.01
N ARG A 146 -7.87 20.24 -4.49
CA ARG A 146 -7.33 19.95 -3.15
C ARG A 146 -6.11 19.08 -3.29
N LEU A 147 -5.03 19.45 -2.64
CA LEU A 147 -3.82 18.65 -2.51
C LEU A 147 -3.70 18.15 -1.06
N ILE A 148 -3.61 16.86 -0.87
CA ILE A 148 -3.59 16.23 0.45
C ILE A 148 -2.31 15.42 0.64
N ASP A 149 -1.68 15.55 1.81
CA ASP A 149 -0.56 14.73 2.29
C ASP A 149 -1.08 13.70 3.30
N LEU A 150 -1.03 12.43 2.92
CA LEU A 150 -1.49 11.29 3.69
C LEU A 150 -0.31 10.44 4.17
N VAL A 151 -0.36 9.99 5.42
CA VAL A 151 0.53 8.93 5.93
C VAL A 151 -0.32 7.96 6.73
N GLY A 152 -0.17 6.67 6.49
CA GLY A 152 -0.88 5.66 7.24
C GLY A 152 -0.28 4.27 7.05
N PHE A 153 -0.58 3.38 8.00
CA PHE A 153 -0.36 1.97 7.81
C PHE A 153 -1.46 1.38 6.92
N VAL A 154 -1.05 0.51 6.02
CA VAL A 154 -1.94 -0.21 5.11
C VAL A 154 -1.70 -1.70 5.24
N PHE A 155 -2.64 -2.49 4.77
CA PHE A 155 -2.55 -3.95 4.77
C PHE A 155 -2.89 -4.50 3.39
N ARG A 156 -2.04 -5.42 2.90
CA ARG A 156 -2.30 -6.24 1.72
C ARG A 156 -1.90 -7.67 2.03
N HIS A 157 -2.78 -8.62 1.79
CA HIS A 157 -2.49 -10.03 2.02
C HIS A 157 -1.52 -10.54 0.95
N GLU A 158 -0.25 -10.24 1.13
CA GLU A 158 0.87 -10.69 0.29
C GLU A 158 1.92 -11.38 1.15
N PRO A 159 1.65 -12.60 1.68
CA PRO A 159 2.64 -13.31 2.47
C PRO A 159 3.89 -13.60 1.62
N SER A 160 5.00 -13.00 2.01
CA SER A 160 6.26 -13.04 1.26
C SER A 160 7.47 -13.06 2.21
N LYS A 161 8.55 -13.69 1.77
CA LYS A 161 9.87 -13.58 2.41
C LYS A 161 10.68 -12.39 1.88
N ASP A 162 10.19 -11.69 0.88
CA ASP A 162 10.78 -10.45 0.41
C ASP A 162 10.49 -9.32 1.41
N PRO A 163 11.50 -8.77 2.11
CA PRO A 163 11.29 -7.71 3.09
C PRO A 163 10.85 -6.37 2.45
N ALA A 164 10.95 -6.24 1.14
CA ALA A 164 10.40 -5.11 0.40
C ALA A 164 8.89 -5.26 0.10
N ARG A 165 8.29 -6.43 0.42
CA ARG A 165 6.86 -6.74 0.28
C ARG A 165 6.26 -7.19 1.59
N MET A 166 6.09 -6.26 2.51
CA MET A 166 5.44 -6.52 3.80
C MET A 166 3.91 -6.55 3.63
N GLN A 167 3.23 -7.39 4.40
CA GLN A 167 1.76 -7.40 4.46
C GLN A 167 1.18 -6.14 5.11
N SER A 168 1.91 -5.57 6.07
CA SER A 168 1.55 -4.27 6.68
C SER A 168 2.74 -3.34 6.61
N PHE A 169 2.56 -2.19 5.99
CA PHE A 169 3.60 -1.20 5.78
C PHE A 169 3.06 0.22 5.85
N ARG A 170 3.96 1.18 6.09
CA ARG A 170 3.63 2.60 6.07
C ARG A 170 3.66 3.11 4.63
N GLN A 171 2.61 3.82 4.26
CA GLN A 171 2.47 4.45 2.96
C GLN A 171 2.32 5.96 3.14
N ARG A 172 3.09 6.74 2.39
CA ARG A 172 2.88 8.19 2.28
C ARG A 172 2.46 8.52 0.86
N GLU A 173 1.38 9.27 0.75
CA GLU A 173 0.78 9.65 -0.53
C GLU A 173 0.49 11.15 -0.57
N PHE A 174 0.76 11.76 -1.72
CA PHE A 174 0.25 13.07 -2.08
C PHE A 174 -0.87 12.87 -3.10
N VAL A 175 -2.08 13.29 -2.76
CA VAL A 175 -3.27 13.07 -3.58
C VAL A 175 -3.88 14.40 -3.99
N THR A 176 -4.12 14.56 -5.30
CA THR A 176 -4.88 15.70 -5.83
C THR A 176 -6.30 15.27 -6.17
N LEU A 177 -7.27 15.99 -5.63
CA LEU A 177 -8.66 15.96 -6.06
C LEU A 177 -8.92 17.23 -6.89
N GLY A 178 -9.24 17.08 -8.18
CA GLY A 178 -9.36 18.23 -9.08
C GLY A 178 -9.78 17.84 -10.48
N THR A 179 -9.55 18.72 -11.45
CA THR A 179 -9.81 18.43 -12.86
C THR A 179 -8.88 17.35 -13.42
N PRO A 180 -9.22 16.69 -14.52
CA PRO A 180 -8.32 15.73 -15.20
C PRO A 180 -6.92 16.30 -15.47
N GLU A 181 -6.83 17.56 -15.90
CA GLU A 181 -5.57 18.23 -16.15
C GLU A 181 -4.75 18.41 -14.85
N GLN A 182 -5.37 18.86 -13.77
CA GLN A 182 -4.72 19.00 -12.47
C GLN A 182 -4.18 17.67 -11.96
N ALA A 183 -4.97 16.59 -12.09
CA ALA A 183 -4.56 15.27 -11.66
C ALA A 183 -3.41 14.70 -12.50
N LEU A 184 -3.43 14.90 -13.83
CA LEU A 184 -2.36 14.48 -14.71
C LEU A 184 -1.06 15.26 -14.45
N ASN A 185 -1.15 16.58 -14.28
CA ASN A 185 -0.01 17.43 -13.93
C ASN A 185 0.59 17.03 -12.58
N HIS A 186 -0.24 16.70 -11.60
CA HIS A 186 0.19 16.20 -10.30
C HIS A 186 0.96 14.89 -10.42
N ARG A 187 0.44 13.89 -11.18
CA ARG A 187 1.13 12.63 -11.44
C ARG A 187 2.52 12.86 -12.04
N ASN A 188 2.62 13.71 -13.09
CA ASN A 188 3.87 14.01 -13.78
C ASN A 188 4.86 14.75 -12.86
N PHE A 189 4.37 15.71 -12.08
CA PHE A 189 5.17 16.43 -11.09
C PHE A 189 5.80 15.48 -10.08
N TRP A 190 5.01 14.59 -9.47
CA TRP A 190 5.51 13.69 -8.44
C TRP A 190 6.39 12.57 -8.98
N LEU A 191 6.19 12.13 -10.23
CA LEU A 191 7.11 11.20 -10.88
C LEU A 191 8.52 11.79 -10.95
N LYS A 192 8.64 13.01 -11.49
CA LYS A 192 9.91 13.73 -11.58
C LYS A 192 10.47 14.08 -10.20
N LYS A 193 9.63 14.60 -9.32
CA LYS A 193 10.04 14.99 -7.96
C LYS A 193 10.52 13.80 -7.14
N GLY A 194 9.85 12.64 -7.27
CA GLY A 194 10.28 11.40 -6.63
C GLY A 194 11.66 10.96 -7.10
N GLU A 195 11.91 10.99 -8.41
CA GLU A 195 13.23 10.67 -8.98
C GLU A 195 14.31 11.60 -8.42
N GLU A 196 14.07 12.92 -8.40
CA GLU A 196 14.99 13.90 -7.81
C GLU A 196 15.28 13.62 -6.32
N LEU A 197 14.24 13.30 -5.54
CA LEU A 197 14.36 13.01 -4.10
C LEU A 197 15.20 11.77 -3.83
N TYR A 198 15.00 10.70 -4.58
CA TYR A 198 15.77 9.46 -4.43
C TYR A 198 17.20 9.62 -4.89
N HIS A 199 17.46 10.26 -6.02
CA HIS A 199 18.82 10.54 -6.50
C HIS A 199 19.62 11.41 -5.51
N ALA A 200 18.98 12.39 -4.87
CA ALA A 200 19.62 13.20 -3.83
C ALA A 200 20.02 12.39 -2.57
N LEU A 201 19.43 11.19 -2.38
CA LEU A 201 19.82 10.24 -1.35
C LEU A 201 20.83 9.19 -1.83
N GLY A 202 21.30 9.29 -3.08
CA GLY A 202 22.20 8.31 -3.70
C GLY A 202 21.51 7.03 -4.15
N LEU A 203 20.19 7.03 -4.31
CA LEU A 203 19.42 5.88 -4.79
C LEU A 203 19.13 6.04 -6.30
N GLU A 204 19.77 5.21 -7.10
CA GLU A 204 19.65 5.23 -8.57
C GLU A 204 18.36 4.55 -9.02
N VAL A 205 17.25 5.29 -8.95
CA VAL A 205 15.93 4.81 -9.39
C VAL A 205 15.73 5.05 -10.88
N LYS A 206 14.85 4.23 -11.49
CA LYS A 206 14.44 4.37 -12.89
C LYS A 206 12.92 4.41 -13.00
N PRO A 207 12.35 5.36 -13.78
CA PRO A 207 10.93 5.37 -14.08
C PRO A 207 10.58 4.26 -15.08
N VAL A 208 9.51 3.52 -14.80
CA VAL A 208 8.96 2.51 -15.70
C VAL A 208 7.45 2.66 -15.80
N VAL A 209 6.89 2.41 -16.98
CA VAL A 209 5.43 2.25 -17.12
C VAL A 209 5.04 0.95 -16.42
N ALA A 210 4.05 1.01 -15.56
CA ALA A 210 3.62 -0.10 -14.75
C ALA A 210 2.10 -0.33 -14.85
N ASN A 211 1.66 -1.42 -14.26
CA ASN A 211 0.24 -1.76 -14.10
C ASN A 211 -0.01 -2.35 -12.73
N ASP A 212 -1.26 -2.31 -12.31
CA ASP A 212 -1.70 -2.99 -11.11
C ASP A 212 -1.91 -4.49 -11.38
N PRO A 213 -1.73 -5.36 -10.37
CA PRO A 213 -1.90 -6.81 -10.53
C PRO A 213 -3.39 -7.21 -10.47
N PHE A 214 -4.17 -6.71 -11.45
CA PHE A 214 -5.60 -7.00 -11.51
C PHE A 214 -5.90 -8.49 -11.59
N PHE A 215 -6.86 -8.94 -10.81
CA PHE A 215 -7.22 -10.34 -10.68
C PHE A 215 -8.13 -10.84 -11.82
N GLY A 216 -7.96 -12.11 -12.20
CA GLY A 216 -8.87 -12.82 -13.08
C GLY A 216 -8.76 -12.45 -14.56
N ARG A 217 -9.73 -12.94 -15.37
CA ARG A 217 -9.70 -12.78 -16.84
C ARG A 217 -9.91 -11.34 -17.30
N GLY A 218 -10.77 -10.60 -16.61
CA GLY A 218 -11.00 -9.17 -16.89
C GLY A 218 -9.79 -8.31 -16.58
N GLY A 219 -8.97 -8.73 -15.62
CA GLY A 219 -7.76 -8.02 -15.21
C GLY A 219 -6.76 -7.82 -16.35
N LYS A 220 -6.65 -8.78 -17.29
CA LYS A 220 -5.73 -8.64 -18.44
C LYS A 220 -6.08 -7.45 -19.34
N ALA A 221 -7.35 -7.21 -19.58
CA ALA A 221 -7.79 -6.05 -20.38
C ALA A 221 -7.50 -4.73 -19.64
N MET A 222 -7.69 -4.71 -18.31
CA MET A 222 -7.38 -3.55 -17.48
C MET A 222 -5.87 -3.25 -17.46
N VAL A 223 -5.01 -4.27 -17.38
CA VAL A 223 -3.55 -4.14 -17.49
C VAL A 223 -3.17 -3.46 -18.81
N VAL A 224 -3.68 -3.97 -19.93
CA VAL A 224 -3.39 -3.41 -21.26
C VAL A 224 -3.86 -1.95 -21.34
N SER A 225 -5.09 -1.68 -20.93
CA SER A 225 -5.63 -0.31 -20.93
C SER A 225 -4.82 0.66 -20.05
N GLN A 226 -4.37 0.21 -18.86
CA GLN A 226 -3.57 1.02 -17.96
C GLN A 226 -2.19 1.33 -18.55
N GLN A 227 -1.57 0.35 -19.23
CA GLN A 227 -0.28 0.53 -19.90
C GLN A 227 -0.38 1.41 -21.14
N GLU A 228 -1.36 1.17 -22.02
CA GLU A 228 -1.55 1.96 -23.26
C GLU A 228 -1.84 3.44 -22.97
N GLN A 229 -2.52 3.74 -21.88
CA GLN A 229 -2.82 5.11 -21.46
C GLN A 229 -1.76 5.69 -20.50
N GLU A 230 -0.70 4.95 -20.21
CA GLU A 230 0.36 5.35 -19.28
C GLU A 230 -0.20 5.88 -17.94
N LEU A 231 -1.21 5.22 -17.38
CA LEU A 231 -1.90 5.70 -16.20
C LEU A 231 -1.08 5.55 -14.92
N LYS A 232 -0.10 4.64 -14.92
CA LYS A 232 0.75 4.34 -13.77
C LYS A 232 2.22 4.30 -14.16
N PHE A 233 3.04 5.02 -13.40
CA PHE A 233 4.50 4.90 -13.42
C PHE A 233 5.00 4.44 -12.05
N GLU A 234 6.07 3.66 -12.06
CA GLU A 234 6.78 3.27 -10.86
C GLU A 234 8.24 3.72 -10.95
N LEU A 235 8.80 4.11 -9.81
CA LEU A 235 10.24 4.27 -9.64
C LEU A 235 10.76 2.96 -9.05
N VAL A 236 11.63 2.29 -9.81
CA VAL A 236 12.17 0.99 -9.44
C VAL A 236 13.67 1.08 -9.17
N ILE A 237 14.14 0.21 -8.26
CA ILE A 237 15.55 0.06 -7.90
C ILE A 237 15.87 -1.41 -7.72
N PRO A 238 17.06 -1.91 -8.14
CA PRO A 238 17.49 -3.27 -7.88
C PRO A 238 17.93 -3.41 -6.41
N ILE A 239 17.04 -3.92 -5.55
CA ILE A 239 17.37 -4.18 -4.13
C ILE A 239 18.10 -5.53 -4.01
N THR A 240 17.52 -6.58 -4.57
CA THR A 240 18.06 -7.94 -4.48
C THR A 240 18.50 -8.52 -5.83
N SER A 241 17.99 -7.98 -6.93
CA SER A 241 18.24 -8.49 -8.28
C SER A 241 18.11 -7.39 -9.32
N GLU A 242 19.03 -7.33 -10.26
CA GLU A 242 18.97 -6.47 -11.45
C GLU A 242 17.90 -6.94 -12.44
N GLU A 243 17.66 -8.24 -12.51
CA GLU A 243 16.65 -8.81 -13.42
C GLU A 243 15.22 -8.50 -12.96
N LYS A 244 15.02 -8.34 -11.64
CA LYS A 244 13.72 -8.04 -11.04
C LYS A 244 13.81 -6.85 -10.07
N PRO A 245 13.90 -5.64 -10.56
CA PRO A 245 13.94 -4.45 -9.71
C PRO A 245 12.64 -4.29 -8.92
N THR A 246 12.74 -3.69 -7.75
CA THR A 246 11.63 -3.45 -6.83
C THR A 246 11.07 -2.05 -7.01
N ALA A 247 9.76 -1.93 -7.13
CA ALA A 247 9.07 -0.64 -7.09
C ALA A 247 9.07 -0.08 -5.67
N ILE A 248 9.60 1.13 -5.49
CA ILE A 248 9.65 1.83 -4.20
C ILE A 248 8.74 3.05 -4.13
N SER A 249 8.24 3.49 -5.27
CA SER A 249 7.29 4.60 -5.39
C SER A 249 6.44 4.40 -6.64
N SER A 250 5.20 4.90 -6.61
CA SER A 250 4.33 4.93 -7.79
C SER A 250 3.64 6.27 -7.94
N SER A 251 3.43 6.68 -9.18
CA SER A 251 2.68 7.88 -9.56
C SER A 251 1.52 7.46 -10.47
N ASN A 252 0.29 7.66 -9.98
CA ASN A 252 -0.91 7.13 -10.61
C ASN A 252 -1.85 8.25 -11.05
N TYR A 253 -2.51 8.05 -12.18
CA TYR A 253 -3.66 8.84 -12.61
C TYR A 253 -4.87 7.93 -12.69
N HIS A 254 -5.79 8.07 -11.74
CA HIS A 254 -6.95 7.17 -11.56
C HIS A 254 -8.15 7.54 -12.43
N LEU A 255 -8.02 8.55 -13.31
CA LEU A 255 -9.14 9.08 -14.09
C LEU A 255 -10.28 9.49 -13.13
N ASP A 256 -11.49 9.04 -13.42
CA ASP A 256 -12.70 9.27 -12.61
C ASP A 256 -13.09 8.08 -11.72
N HIS A 257 -12.20 7.08 -11.58
CA HIS A 257 -12.49 5.83 -10.87
C HIS A 257 -13.04 6.05 -9.45
N PHE A 258 -12.47 7.00 -8.70
CA PHE A 258 -12.93 7.33 -7.35
C PHE A 258 -13.95 8.48 -7.31
N ALA A 259 -14.17 9.18 -8.43
CA ALA A 259 -15.14 10.27 -8.49
C ALA A 259 -16.59 9.77 -8.63
N HIS A 260 -16.80 8.60 -9.25
CA HIS A 260 -18.13 8.04 -9.43
C HIS A 260 -18.77 7.49 -8.14
N PRO A 261 -18.05 6.70 -7.30
CA PRO A 261 -18.67 6.09 -6.13
C PRO A 261 -18.75 7.03 -4.91
N PHE A 262 -18.05 8.16 -4.92
CA PHE A 262 -17.98 9.11 -3.82
C PHE A 262 -18.34 10.53 -4.26
#